data_c7c2e9c12ee0a18324087a38d3e40c13
#
_entry.id   c7c2e9c12ee0a18324087a38d3e40c13
#
_cell.length_a   1.000
_cell.length_b   1.000
_cell.length_c   1.000
_cell.angle_alpha   90.00
_cell.angle_beta   90.00
_cell.angle_gamma   90.00
#
_symmetry.space_group_name_H-M   'P 1'
#
loop_
_entity.id
_entity.type
_entity.pdbx_description
1 polymer ?
#
loop_
_entity_poly.entity_id
_entity_poly.type
_entity_poly.pdbx_seq_one_letter_code
_entity_poly.pdbx_strand_id
1 'polypeptide(L)'
;MQTLCLRYRLFPTKEQTRKLEDTLETCRLVYNSLVNDRVFRYETAKVSVGRYDQQKMFPQWSKDFPEVKAVHSQVLQNVAVRVDLAFRAFFRRVKAGETPGFPRLKGKGQYDSITYPQSGFKVGASTVSLSMFGKPVQIKAKLHRPVVGTVKTCTVRRDGRKWFVCFSVEQEDEFLPPCPGAIGLDAGLNSFLALSNGEFVDNPRFFRRDEKELAKAGRKQTKTKKRSKERRKANKVLSRIHERIRNRRHDFVHQTARRLVNRFGVIAVEKLNVKNMLGNYCLAKSISDASWSMFRCVLTSKAESADREVIAVNPAYTSQDCSGCGYRPDGLEGRTKKKLSDRWHFCPKCSASLDRDTNAAVNILRLALNHSLRGTSLDGITSSQGKPVEAPAFRI
;
A
#
# COMPACT_ATOMS: atom_id res chain seq x y z
N MET A 1 -14.36 -0.53 16.08
CA MET A 1 -14.33 -1.70 15.15
C MET A 1 -13.43 -1.39 13.98
N GLN A 2 -12.48 -2.29 13.67
CA GLN A 2 -11.55 -2.14 12.55
C GLN A 2 -11.83 -3.18 11.46
N THR A 3 -11.50 -2.82 10.22
CA THR A 3 -11.56 -3.77 9.10
C THR A 3 -10.16 -4.22 8.72
N LEU A 4 -9.88 -5.51 8.89
CA LEU A 4 -8.60 -6.10 8.53
C LEU A 4 -8.69 -6.90 7.23
N CYS A 5 -7.62 -6.85 6.42
CA CYS A 5 -7.45 -7.73 5.27
C CYS A 5 -6.52 -8.89 5.64
N LEU A 6 -7.07 -10.09 5.77
CA LEU A 6 -6.34 -11.31 6.10
C LEU A 6 -6.05 -12.10 4.82
N ARG A 7 -4.77 -12.25 4.46
CA ARG A 7 -4.35 -12.96 3.24
C ARG A 7 -3.78 -14.33 3.57
N TYR A 8 -4.30 -15.38 2.92
CA TYR A 8 -3.85 -16.76 3.09
C TYR A 8 -3.50 -17.41 1.75
N ARG A 9 -2.63 -18.41 1.79
CA ARG A 9 -2.25 -19.18 0.63
C ARG A 9 -3.27 -20.27 0.34
N LEU A 10 -3.72 -20.37 -0.92
CA LEU A 10 -4.54 -21.49 -1.42
C LEU A 10 -3.68 -22.50 -2.20
N PHE A 11 -4.06 -23.76 -2.11
CA PHE A 11 -3.43 -24.89 -2.81
C PHE A 11 -4.48 -25.67 -3.62
N PRO A 12 -4.99 -25.06 -4.73
CA PRO A 12 -5.97 -25.76 -5.56
C PRO A 12 -5.31 -26.92 -6.33
N THR A 13 -6.07 -28.01 -6.53
CA THR A 13 -5.71 -29.09 -7.45
C THR A 13 -5.67 -28.59 -8.90
N LYS A 14 -5.23 -29.44 -9.84
CA LYS A 14 -5.22 -29.08 -11.27
C LYS A 14 -6.64 -28.75 -11.79
N GLU A 15 -7.63 -29.56 -11.40
CA GLU A 15 -9.03 -29.34 -11.77
C GLU A 15 -9.60 -28.07 -11.14
N GLN A 16 -9.36 -27.85 -9.84
CA GLN A 16 -9.78 -26.64 -9.16
C GLN A 16 -9.11 -25.40 -9.75
N THR A 17 -7.84 -25.47 -10.14
CA THR A 17 -7.13 -24.41 -10.83
C THR A 17 -7.81 -24.06 -12.14
N ARG A 18 -8.20 -25.08 -12.93
CA ARG A 18 -8.94 -24.86 -14.18
C ARG A 18 -10.26 -24.14 -13.92
N LYS A 19 -11.07 -24.61 -12.97
CA LYS A 19 -12.34 -23.95 -12.59
C LYS A 19 -12.15 -22.50 -12.17
N LEU A 20 -11.10 -22.18 -11.40
CA LEU A 20 -10.76 -20.80 -11.02
C LEU A 20 -10.35 -19.96 -12.23
N GLU A 21 -9.55 -20.51 -13.15
CA GLU A 21 -9.12 -19.83 -14.37
C GLU A 21 -10.29 -19.59 -15.33
N ASP A 22 -11.18 -20.55 -15.49
CA ASP A 22 -12.40 -20.42 -16.29
C ASP A 22 -13.32 -19.33 -15.71
N THR A 23 -13.50 -19.32 -14.38
CA THR A 23 -14.26 -18.25 -13.70
C THR A 23 -13.62 -16.86 -13.92
N LEU A 24 -12.29 -16.74 -13.84
CA LEU A 24 -11.59 -15.47 -14.11
C LEU A 24 -11.78 -15.01 -15.55
N GLU A 25 -11.74 -15.94 -16.51
CA GLU A 25 -11.91 -15.63 -17.93
C GLU A 25 -13.35 -15.19 -18.22
N THR A 26 -14.35 -15.86 -17.68
CA THR A 26 -15.76 -15.44 -17.79
C THR A 26 -15.95 -14.05 -17.17
N CYS A 27 -15.42 -13.79 -15.97
CA CYS A 27 -15.48 -12.47 -15.35
C CYS A 27 -14.79 -11.39 -16.20
N ARG A 28 -13.70 -11.74 -16.89
CA ARG A 28 -13.01 -10.84 -17.82
C ARG A 28 -13.90 -10.49 -19.02
N LEU A 29 -14.53 -11.48 -19.62
CA LEU A 29 -15.45 -11.29 -20.76
C LEU A 29 -16.63 -10.42 -20.34
N VAL A 30 -17.28 -10.74 -19.21
CA VAL A 30 -18.37 -9.94 -18.64
C VAL A 30 -17.92 -8.50 -18.38
N TYR A 31 -16.73 -8.29 -17.76
CA TYR A 31 -16.18 -6.96 -17.55
C TYR A 31 -16.06 -6.16 -18.88
N ASN A 32 -15.50 -6.79 -19.90
CA ASN A 32 -15.32 -6.14 -21.21
C ASN A 32 -16.65 -5.82 -21.87
N SER A 33 -17.62 -6.75 -21.81
CA SER A 33 -18.98 -6.52 -22.36
C SER A 33 -19.68 -5.35 -21.65
N LEU A 34 -19.57 -5.25 -20.32
CA LEU A 34 -20.15 -4.13 -19.57
C LEU A 34 -19.47 -2.78 -19.87
N VAL A 35 -18.15 -2.77 -20.09
CA VAL A 35 -17.45 -1.55 -20.52
C VAL A 35 -17.93 -1.14 -21.92
N ASN A 36 -17.97 -2.08 -22.89
CA ASN A 36 -18.44 -1.82 -24.25
C ASN A 36 -19.91 -1.36 -24.28
N ASP A 37 -20.79 -1.98 -23.47
CA ASP A 37 -22.20 -1.58 -23.36
C ASP A 37 -22.34 -0.11 -22.94
N ARG A 38 -21.58 0.36 -21.93
CA ARG A 38 -21.59 1.76 -21.51
C ARG A 38 -21.12 2.71 -22.60
N VAL A 39 -20.03 2.35 -23.29
CA VAL A 39 -19.49 3.15 -24.40
C VAL A 39 -20.49 3.23 -25.53
N PHE A 40 -21.00 2.08 -25.99
CA PHE A 40 -21.94 1.98 -27.10
C PHE A 40 -23.22 2.77 -26.84
N ARG A 41 -23.87 2.61 -25.68
CA ARG A 41 -25.12 3.35 -25.38
C ARG A 41 -24.90 4.85 -25.25
N TYR A 42 -23.75 5.26 -24.76
CA TYR A 42 -23.43 6.69 -24.70
C TYR A 42 -23.12 7.27 -26.07
N GLU A 43 -22.39 6.56 -26.92
CA GLU A 43 -22.06 7.03 -28.28
C GLU A 43 -23.29 7.10 -29.18
N THR A 44 -24.15 6.08 -29.13
CA THR A 44 -25.32 5.97 -30.02
C THR A 44 -26.53 6.79 -29.54
N ALA A 45 -26.82 6.78 -28.26
CA ALA A 45 -28.06 7.35 -27.71
C ALA A 45 -27.82 8.39 -26.58
N LYS A 46 -26.57 8.74 -26.24
CA LYS A 46 -26.22 9.63 -25.13
C LYS A 46 -26.77 9.16 -23.75
N VAL A 47 -27.10 7.86 -23.64
CA VAL A 47 -27.63 7.29 -22.41
C VAL A 47 -26.51 6.89 -21.46
N SER A 48 -26.53 7.42 -20.24
CA SER A 48 -25.62 7.02 -19.16
C SER A 48 -26.18 5.82 -18.42
N VAL A 49 -25.44 4.71 -18.40
CA VAL A 49 -25.85 3.44 -17.79
C VAL A 49 -25.13 3.23 -16.48
N GLY A 50 -25.89 2.98 -15.41
CA GLY A 50 -25.38 2.69 -14.08
C GLY A 50 -25.10 1.18 -13.86
N ARG A 51 -24.51 0.87 -12.69
CA ARG A 51 -24.23 -0.53 -12.32
C ARG A 51 -25.50 -1.38 -12.20
N TYR A 52 -26.59 -0.80 -11.66
CA TYR A 52 -27.84 -1.52 -11.46
C TYR A 52 -28.51 -1.90 -12.77
N ASP A 53 -28.46 -1.01 -13.77
CA ASP A 53 -29.01 -1.29 -15.11
C ASP A 53 -28.26 -2.44 -15.76
N GLN A 54 -26.94 -2.46 -15.62
CA GLN A 54 -26.11 -3.55 -16.12
C GLN A 54 -26.32 -4.87 -15.37
N GLN A 55 -26.58 -4.82 -14.06
CA GLN A 55 -26.87 -6.03 -13.28
C GLN A 55 -28.20 -6.69 -13.71
N LYS A 56 -29.18 -5.94 -14.19
CA LYS A 56 -30.44 -6.47 -14.75
C LYS A 56 -30.22 -7.36 -15.98
N MET A 57 -29.08 -7.27 -16.63
CA MET A 57 -28.73 -8.11 -17.80
C MET A 57 -28.31 -9.53 -17.40
N PHE A 58 -27.81 -9.74 -16.18
CA PHE A 58 -27.22 -11.02 -15.76
C PHE A 58 -28.18 -12.21 -15.75
N PRO A 59 -29.47 -12.10 -15.37
CA PRO A 59 -30.40 -13.21 -15.46
C PRO A 59 -30.55 -13.71 -16.88
N GLN A 60 -30.64 -12.81 -17.88
CA GLN A 60 -30.72 -13.19 -19.29
C GLN A 60 -29.40 -13.81 -19.77
N TRP A 61 -28.26 -13.17 -19.48
CA TRP A 61 -26.95 -13.72 -19.84
C TRP A 61 -26.68 -15.10 -19.23
N SER A 62 -27.21 -15.38 -18.03
CA SER A 62 -27.10 -16.70 -17.41
C SER A 62 -27.96 -17.77 -18.11
N LYS A 63 -29.01 -17.38 -18.84
CA LYS A 63 -29.78 -18.29 -19.70
C LYS A 63 -29.07 -18.54 -21.02
N ASP A 64 -28.52 -17.50 -21.61
CA ASP A 64 -27.93 -17.51 -22.95
C ASP A 64 -26.50 -18.12 -22.95
N PHE A 65 -25.76 -17.96 -21.85
CA PHE A 65 -24.34 -18.34 -21.76
C PHE A 65 -24.09 -19.29 -20.56
N PRO A 66 -23.87 -20.58 -20.79
CA PRO A 66 -23.60 -21.55 -19.74
C PRO A 66 -22.39 -21.18 -18.86
N GLU A 67 -21.39 -20.49 -19.42
CA GLU A 67 -20.20 -20.03 -18.72
C GLU A 67 -20.55 -18.95 -17.70
N VAL A 68 -21.49 -18.06 -18.00
CA VAL A 68 -21.99 -17.03 -17.08
C VAL A 68 -22.81 -17.68 -15.97
N LYS A 69 -23.67 -18.66 -16.30
CA LYS A 69 -24.43 -19.45 -15.31
C LYS A 69 -23.53 -20.20 -14.32
N ALA A 70 -22.35 -20.62 -14.75
CA ALA A 70 -21.37 -21.30 -13.91
C ALA A 70 -20.74 -20.39 -12.85
N VAL A 71 -20.78 -19.07 -13.02
CA VAL A 71 -20.24 -18.10 -12.08
C VAL A 71 -21.31 -17.72 -11.05
N HIS A 72 -20.90 -17.66 -9.77
CA HIS A 72 -21.80 -17.24 -8.70
C HIS A 72 -22.32 -15.81 -8.91
N SER A 73 -23.63 -15.60 -8.72
CA SER A 73 -24.31 -14.33 -9.03
C SER A 73 -23.65 -13.10 -8.38
N GLN A 74 -23.23 -13.21 -7.11
CA GLN A 74 -22.56 -12.11 -6.41
C GLN A 74 -21.18 -11.78 -7.00
N VAL A 75 -20.49 -12.76 -7.59
CA VAL A 75 -19.23 -12.51 -8.32
C VAL A 75 -19.52 -11.68 -9.56
N LEU A 76 -20.56 -12.01 -10.32
CA LEU A 76 -20.98 -11.21 -11.49
C LEU A 76 -21.38 -9.79 -11.09
N GLN A 77 -22.16 -9.65 -10.00
CA GLN A 77 -22.50 -8.32 -9.44
C GLN A 77 -21.26 -7.51 -9.09
N ASN A 78 -20.25 -8.15 -8.50
CA ASN A 78 -18.97 -7.50 -8.19
C ASN A 78 -18.21 -7.08 -9.47
N VAL A 79 -18.34 -7.80 -10.58
CA VAL A 79 -17.76 -7.36 -11.87
C VAL A 79 -18.38 -6.03 -12.30
N ALA A 80 -19.72 -5.88 -12.21
CA ALA A 80 -20.39 -4.61 -12.52
C ALA A 80 -19.96 -3.47 -11.58
N VAL A 81 -19.78 -3.77 -10.29
CA VAL A 81 -19.21 -2.79 -9.31
C VAL A 81 -17.83 -2.33 -9.74
N ARG A 82 -16.95 -3.25 -10.20
CA ARG A 82 -15.59 -2.89 -10.67
C ARG A 82 -15.61 -2.00 -11.92
N VAL A 83 -16.53 -2.24 -12.84
CA VAL A 83 -16.74 -1.36 -14.00
C VAL A 83 -17.19 0.03 -13.54
N ASP A 84 -18.16 0.08 -12.64
CA ASP A 84 -18.67 1.34 -12.09
C ASP A 84 -17.57 2.16 -11.38
N LEU A 85 -16.77 1.51 -10.54
CA LEU A 85 -15.62 2.14 -9.88
C LEU A 85 -14.58 2.67 -10.88
N ALA A 86 -14.35 1.96 -11.98
CA ALA A 86 -13.43 2.41 -13.02
C ALA A 86 -13.92 3.70 -13.70
N PHE A 87 -15.22 3.77 -14.06
CA PHE A 87 -15.82 4.98 -14.62
C PHE A 87 -15.90 6.13 -13.61
N ARG A 88 -16.27 5.86 -12.36
CA ARG A 88 -16.24 6.87 -11.30
C ARG A 88 -14.83 7.46 -11.09
N ALA A 89 -13.80 6.62 -11.13
CA ALA A 89 -12.41 7.09 -11.04
C ALA A 89 -12.01 7.94 -12.24
N PHE A 90 -12.49 7.61 -13.44
CA PHE A 90 -12.30 8.42 -14.65
C PHE A 90 -12.95 9.80 -14.48
N PHE A 91 -14.26 9.86 -14.20
CA PHE A 91 -14.98 11.13 -14.05
C PHE A 91 -14.47 12.00 -12.91
N ARG A 92 -14.04 11.39 -11.79
CA ARG A 92 -13.42 12.12 -10.69
C ARG A 92 -12.16 12.86 -11.15
N ARG A 93 -11.31 12.21 -11.96
CA ARG A 93 -10.10 12.84 -12.50
C ARG A 93 -10.42 13.94 -13.48
N VAL A 94 -11.41 13.73 -14.37
CA VAL A 94 -11.90 14.78 -15.28
C VAL A 94 -12.34 16.01 -14.48
N LYS A 95 -13.18 15.82 -13.44
CA LYS A 95 -13.67 16.91 -12.60
C LYS A 95 -12.53 17.62 -11.82
N ALA A 96 -11.48 16.90 -11.46
CA ALA A 96 -10.32 17.46 -10.76
C ALA A 96 -9.27 18.10 -11.69
N GLY A 97 -9.49 18.15 -13.00
CA GLY A 97 -8.51 18.64 -13.98
C GLY A 97 -7.25 17.78 -14.10
N GLU A 98 -7.28 16.53 -13.58
CA GLU A 98 -6.19 15.59 -13.72
C GLU A 98 -6.23 14.89 -15.10
N THR A 99 -5.10 14.34 -15.55
CA THR A 99 -5.08 13.50 -16.77
C THR A 99 -5.94 12.25 -16.57
N PRO A 100 -7.12 12.13 -17.19
CA PRO A 100 -8.02 11.00 -16.98
C PRO A 100 -7.56 9.79 -17.80
N GLY A 101 -7.52 8.62 -17.18
CA GLY A 101 -7.35 7.35 -17.89
C GLY A 101 -8.71 6.71 -18.13
N PHE A 102 -9.12 6.58 -19.40
CA PHE A 102 -10.37 5.91 -19.73
C PHE A 102 -10.35 4.42 -19.31
N PRO A 103 -11.48 3.84 -18.85
CA PRO A 103 -11.56 2.43 -18.50
C PRO A 103 -11.19 1.52 -19.68
N ARG A 104 -10.11 0.73 -19.51
CA ARG A 104 -9.57 -0.12 -20.58
C ARG A 104 -10.15 -1.53 -20.53
N LEU A 105 -10.36 -2.12 -21.69
CA LEU A 105 -10.68 -3.54 -21.81
C LEU A 105 -9.53 -4.40 -21.24
N LYS A 106 -9.88 -5.51 -20.61
CA LYS A 106 -8.93 -6.45 -20.03
C LYS A 106 -8.51 -7.49 -21.05
N GLY A 107 -7.22 -7.57 -21.34
CA GLY A 107 -6.64 -8.65 -22.14
C GLY A 107 -6.64 -9.98 -21.40
N LYS A 108 -6.45 -11.09 -22.14
CA LYS A 108 -6.36 -12.43 -21.55
C LYS A 108 -5.32 -12.50 -20.43
N GLY A 109 -5.71 -12.99 -19.25
CA GLY A 109 -4.86 -13.08 -18.06
C GLY A 109 -4.68 -11.79 -17.27
N GLN A 110 -5.29 -10.67 -17.67
CA GLN A 110 -5.24 -9.39 -16.92
C GLN A 110 -6.36 -9.25 -15.87
N TYR A 111 -7.28 -10.19 -15.81
CA TYR A 111 -8.28 -10.28 -14.74
C TYR A 111 -7.82 -11.35 -13.76
N ASP A 112 -7.41 -10.96 -12.57
CA ASP A 112 -6.62 -11.81 -11.66
C ASP A 112 -7.32 -12.12 -10.32
N SER A 113 -8.54 -11.65 -10.12
CA SER A 113 -9.23 -11.81 -8.84
C SER A 113 -10.75 -11.93 -8.97
N ILE A 114 -11.34 -12.75 -8.10
CA ILE A 114 -12.77 -13.02 -7.97
C ILE A 114 -13.17 -12.60 -6.56
N THR A 115 -14.22 -11.80 -6.41
CA THR A 115 -14.69 -11.36 -5.08
C THR A 115 -16.12 -11.82 -4.84
N TYR A 116 -16.32 -12.46 -3.70
CA TYR A 116 -17.62 -12.80 -3.11
C TYR A 116 -17.93 -11.74 -2.03
N PRO A 117 -18.86 -10.80 -2.29
CA PRO A 117 -19.13 -9.69 -1.37
C PRO A 117 -19.79 -10.09 -0.05
N GLN A 118 -20.68 -11.09 -0.04
CA GLN A 118 -21.46 -11.46 1.13
C GLN A 118 -21.59 -12.98 1.30
N SER A 119 -21.91 -13.71 0.24
CA SER A 119 -22.19 -15.14 0.28
C SER A 119 -21.42 -15.90 -0.83
N GLY A 120 -21.57 -17.22 -0.86
CA GLY A 120 -20.89 -18.07 -1.84
C GLY A 120 -19.52 -18.56 -1.37
N PHE A 121 -19.17 -18.37 -0.10
CA PHE A 121 -17.95 -18.89 0.50
C PHE A 121 -18.17 -19.37 1.94
N LYS A 122 -17.35 -20.30 2.40
CA LYS A 122 -17.25 -20.71 3.81
C LYS A 122 -15.78 -20.90 4.18
N VAL A 123 -15.41 -20.49 5.39
CA VAL A 123 -14.05 -20.64 5.93
C VAL A 123 -14.06 -21.85 6.86
N GLY A 124 -13.26 -22.87 6.56
CA GLY A 124 -13.02 -24.03 7.44
C GLY A 124 -11.65 -23.93 8.12
N ALA A 125 -11.30 -24.92 8.93
CA ALA A 125 -10.03 -24.93 9.68
C ALA A 125 -8.77 -24.93 8.77
N SER A 126 -8.82 -25.65 7.65
CA SER A 126 -7.69 -25.76 6.70
C SER A 126 -8.14 -25.67 5.24
N THR A 127 -9.39 -25.28 5.01
CA THR A 127 -9.99 -25.20 3.68
C THR A 127 -10.83 -23.96 3.55
N VAL A 128 -10.99 -23.51 2.30
CA VAL A 128 -11.98 -22.48 1.93
C VAL A 128 -12.90 -23.10 0.88
N SER A 129 -14.19 -23.08 1.17
CA SER A 129 -15.22 -23.53 0.23
C SER A 129 -15.71 -22.33 -0.57
N LEU A 130 -15.75 -22.47 -1.90
CA LEU A 130 -16.20 -21.44 -2.84
C LEU A 130 -17.31 -21.99 -3.70
N SER A 131 -18.41 -21.27 -3.86
CA SER A 131 -19.49 -21.63 -4.76
C SER A 131 -19.09 -21.33 -6.20
N MET A 132 -18.84 -22.37 -6.98
CA MET A 132 -18.46 -22.31 -8.39
C MET A 132 -19.15 -23.43 -9.14
N PHE A 133 -19.59 -23.19 -10.39
CA PHE A 133 -20.26 -24.19 -11.22
C PHE A 133 -21.47 -24.84 -10.52
N GLY A 134 -22.24 -24.03 -9.78
CA GLY A 134 -23.43 -24.49 -9.07
C GLY A 134 -23.19 -25.37 -7.83
N LYS A 135 -21.93 -25.64 -7.48
CA LYS A 135 -21.54 -26.50 -6.35
C LYS A 135 -20.47 -25.85 -5.48
N PRO A 136 -20.43 -26.14 -4.15
CA PRO A 136 -19.33 -25.71 -3.30
C PRO A 136 -18.05 -26.52 -3.63
N VAL A 137 -16.96 -25.83 -3.91
CA VAL A 137 -15.64 -26.41 -4.18
C VAL A 137 -14.72 -26.08 -3.00
N GLN A 138 -14.29 -27.12 -2.27
CA GLN A 138 -13.38 -26.97 -1.13
C GLN A 138 -11.92 -26.94 -1.60
N ILE A 139 -11.21 -25.87 -1.28
CA ILE A 139 -9.80 -25.65 -1.66
C ILE A 139 -8.96 -25.60 -0.39
N LYS A 140 -7.87 -26.39 -0.34
CA LYS A 140 -6.92 -26.39 0.77
C LYS A 140 -6.29 -24.99 0.94
N ALA A 141 -6.29 -24.48 2.16
CA ALA A 141 -5.74 -23.17 2.52
C ALA A 141 -4.76 -23.30 3.69
N LYS A 142 -3.67 -22.50 3.67
CA LYS A 142 -2.78 -22.39 4.84
C LYS A 142 -3.23 -21.18 5.67
N LEU A 143 -4.09 -21.42 6.64
CA LEU A 143 -4.56 -20.42 7.61
C LEU A 143 -3.53 -20.30 8.74
N HIS A 144 -2.48 -19.50 8.54
CA HIS A 144 -1.36 -19.35 9.48
C HIS A 144 -1.69 -18.50 10.72
N ARG A 145 -2.87 -17.93 10.75
CA ARG A 145 -3.47 -17.22 11.89
C ARG A 145 -4.98 -17.46 11.89
N PRO A 146 -5.66 -17.43 13.03
CA PRO A 146 -7.11 -17.58 13.07
C PRO A 146 -7.79 -16.41 12.35
N VAL A 147 -8.97 -16.67 11.81
CA VAL A 147 -9.87 -15.63 11.29
C VAL A 147 -10.83 -15.30 12.42
N VAL A 148 -10.54 -14.22 13.15
CA VAL A 148 -11.35 -13.74 14.28
C VAL A 148 -12.21 -12.57 13.81
N GLY A 149 -13.49 -12.55 14.20
CA GLY A 149 -14.45 -11.51 13.79
C GLY A 149 -15.35 -11.93 12.63
N THR A 150 -16.08 -10.98 12.08
CA THR A 150 -17.05 -11.20 11.00
C THR A 150 -16.41 -11.03 9.62
N VAL A 151 -16.39 -12.10 8.83
CA VAL A 151 -15.91 -12.05 7.45
C VAL A 151 -16.94 -11.37 6.55
N LYS A 152 -16.64 -10.20 6.03
CA LYS A 152 -17.52 -9.44 5.13
C LYS A 152 -17.34 -9.83 3.66
N THR A 153 -16.11 -9.96 3.19
CA THR A 153 -15.84 -10.31 1.80
C THR A 153 -14.76 -11.38 1.70
N CYS A 154 -14.87 -12.19 0.65
CA CYS A 154 -13.85 -13.17 0.28
C CYS A 154 -13.35 -12.87 -1.14
N THR A 155 -12.08 -12.52 -1.27
CA THR A 155 -11.45 -12.29 -2.58
C THR A 155 -10.41 -13.37 -2.85
N VAL A 156 -10.62 -14.15 -3.89
CA VAL A 156 -9.63 -15.11 -4.41
C VAL A 156 -8.80 -14.43 -5.48
N ARG A 157 -7.48 -14.46 -5.33
CA ARG A 157 -6.57 -13.78 -6.24
C ARG A 157 -5.47 -14.71 -6.76
N ARG A 158 -5.23 -14.63 -8.07
CA ARG A 158 -4.06 -15.23 -8.69
C ARG A 158 -2.90 -14.23 -8.69
N ASP A 159 -1.76 -14.63 -8.14
CA ASP A 159 -0.52 -13.85 -8.13
C ASP A 159 0.59 -14.71 -8.75
N GLY A 160 0.90 -14.45 -10.01
CA GLY A 160 1.78 -15.29 -10.81
C GLY A 160 1.21 -16.71 -10.97
N ARG A 161 1.85 -17.68 -10.31
CA ARG A 161 1.44 -19.09 -10.31
C ARG A 161 0.75 -19.52 -9.02
N LYS A 162 0.60 -18.59 -8.09
CA LYS A 162 0.09 -18.86 -6.76
C LYS A 162 -1.31 -18.28 -6.60
N TRP A 163 -2.12 -19.01 -5.83
CA TRP A 163 -3.45 -18.58 -5.47
C TRP A 163 -3.49 -18.13 -4.01
N PHE A 164 -4.21 -17.11 -3.75
CA PHE A 164 -4.43 -16.54 -2.42
C PHE A 164 -5.90 -16.28 -2.21
N VAL A 165 -6.32 -16.36 -0.96
CA VAL A 165 -7.60 -15.81 -0.52
C VAL A 165 -7.32 -14.66 0.43
N CYS A 166 -8.08 -13.57 0.27
CA CYS A 166 -8.07 -12.42 1.14
C CYS A 166 -9.48 -12.26 1.72
N PHE A 167 -9.56 -12.27 3.04
CA PHE A 167 -10.81 -11.98 3.76
C PHE A 167 -10.76 -10.53 4.28
N SER A 168 -11.82 -9.78 4.02
CA SER A 168 -12.09 -8.55 4.75
C SER A 168 -12.87 -8.94 5.99
N VAL A 169 -12.29 -8.69 7.16
CA VAL A 169 -12.83 -9.11 8.46
C VAL A 169 -13.05 -7.88 9.32
N GLU A 170 -14.26 -7.72 9.84
CA GLU A 170 -14.54 -6.76 10.90
C GLU A 170 -14.33 -7.42 12.25
N GLN A 171 -13.51 -6.81 13.08
CA GLN A 171 -13.27 -7.24 14.46
C GLN A 171 -13.25 -6.04 15.40
N GLU A 172 -13.41 -6.31 16.67
CA GLU A 172 -13.23 -5.30 17.71
C GLU A 172 -11.77 -4.83 17.74
N ASP A 173 -11.57 -3.59 18.16
CA ASP A 173 -10.25 -3.02 18.27
C ASP A 173 -9.54 -3.64 19.48
N GLU A 174 -8.39 -4.25 19.26
CA GLU A 174 -7.48 -4.69 20.32
C GLU A 174 -6.35 -3.66 20.43
N PHE A 175 -6.55 -2.67 21.27
CA PHE A 175 -5.55 -1.64 21.49
C PHE A 175 -4.36 -2.19 22.31
N LEU A 176 -3.17 -1.75 21.94
CA LEU A 176 -1.99 -2.01 22.77
C LEU A 176 -2.04 -1.12 24.02
N PRO A 177 -1.42 -1.54 25.14
CA PRO A 177 -1.30 -0.70 26.33
C PRO A 177 -0.76 0.70 25.98
N PRO A 178 -1.22 1.76 26.65
CA PRO A 178 -0.73 3.11 26.41
C PRO A 178 0.81 3.18 26.43
N CYS A 179 1.37 3.94 25.51
CA CYS A 179 2.81 4.14 25.40
C CYS A 179 3.10 5.64 25.31
N PRO A 180 3.75 6.26 26.33
CA PRO A 180 3.99 7.70 26.35
C PRO A 180 5.12 8.15 25.42
N GLY A 181 5.90 7.23 24.87
CA GLY A 181 7.04 7.56 24.03
C GLY A 181 6.65 8.21 22.71
N ALA A 182 7.37 9.27 22.33
CA ALA A 182 7.25 9.92 21.03
C ALA A 182 8.57 9.81 20.25
N ILE A 183 8.48 9.66 18.93
CA ILE A 183 9.66 9.50 18.06
C ILE A 183 9.46 10.24 16.73
N GLY A 184 10.52 10.90 16.25
CA GLY A 184 10.60 11.46 14.91
C GLY A 184 11.38 10.54 13.97
N LEU A 185 10.92 10.41 12.74
CA LEU A 185 11.50 9.56 11.71
C LEU A 185 11.89 10.40 10.49
N ASP A 186 13.16 10.43 10.15
CA ASP A 186 13.66 10.94 8.87
C ASP A 186 13.91 9.77 7.91
N ALA A 187 13.34 9.85 6.70
CA ALA A 187 13.41 8.79 5.69
C ALA A 187 14.55 9.03 4.70
N GLY A 188 15.60 8.21 4.77
CA GLY A 188 16.81 8.36 3.97
C GLY A 188 17.06 7.23 2.95
N LEU A 189 18.00 7.47 2.02
CA LEU A 189 18.50 6.45 1.09
C LEU A 189 19.74 5.72 1.61
N ASN A 190 20.52 6.34 2.48
CA ASN A 190 21.67 5.69 3.13
C ASN A 190 21.17 4.74 4.21
N SER A 191 20.58 5.27 5.25
CA SER A 191 19.74 4.54 6.19
C SER A 191 18.30 4.59 5.71
N PHE A 192 17.50 3.57 5.99
CA PHE A 192 16.07 3.57 5.66
C PHE A 192 15.30 4.59 6.49
N LEU A 193 15.65 4.67 7.78
CA LEU A 193 15.15 5.66 8.73
C LEU A 193 16.28 6.08 9.68
N ALA A 194 16.36 7.37 9.99
CA ALA A 194 17.02 7.89 11.18
C ALA A 194 15.95 8.26 12.21
N LEU A 195 16.17 7.91 13.47
CA LEU A 195 15.25 8.15 14.57
C LEU A 195 15.77 9.32 15.42
N SER A 196 14.86 10.10 16.00
CA SER A 196 15.21 11.24 16.84
C SER A 196 15.95 10.88 18.14
N ASN A 197 15.98 9.60 18.52
CA ASN A 197 16.79 9.08 19.64
C ASN A 197 18.20 8.64 19.22
N GLY A 198 18.61 8.89 17.97
CA GLY A 198 19.92 8.50 17.44
C GLY A 198 20.02 7.09 16.87
N GLU A 199 18.96 6.28 16.98
CA GLU A 199 18.95 4.96 16.33
C GLU A 199 18.79 5.08 14.82
N PHE A 200 19.36 4.12 14.07
CA PHE A 200 19.21 4.01 12.63
C PHE A 200 18.61 2.66 12.25
N VAL A 201 17.80 2.68 11.19
CA VAL A 201 17.32 1.47 10.52
C VAL A 201 18.00 1.39 9.17
N ASP A 202 18.80 0.35 8.97
CA ASP A 202 19.55 0.17 7.72
C ASP A 202 18.64 0.01 6.51
N ASN A 203 19.10 0.52 5.36
CA ASN A 203 18.42 0.33 4.09
C ASN A 203 18.86 -1.00 3.46
N PRO A 204 17.97 -2.01 3.36
CA PRO A 204 18.35 -3.34 2.89
C PRO A 204 18.61 -3.41 1.38
N ARG A 205 18.21 -2.43 0.60
CA ARG A 205 18.47 -2.28 -0.85
C ARG A 205 18.17 -3.57 -1.64
N PHE A 206 17.01 -4.17 -1.43
CA PHE A 206 16.65 -5.49 -1.97
C PHE A 206 16.72 -5.57 -3.50
N PHE A 207 16.29 -4.51 -4.20
CA PHE A 207 16.38 -4.43 -5.65
C PHE A 207 17.85 -4.43 -6.11
N ARG A 208 18.70 -3.60 -5.46
CA ARG A 208 20.11 -3.49 -5.80
C ARG A 208 20.86 -4.81 -5.62
N ARG A 209 20.53 -5.59 -4.58
CA ARG A 209 21.12 -6.93 -4.36
C ARG A 209 20.80 -7.90 -5.49
N ASP A 210 19.57 -7.86 -6.03
CA ASP A 210 19.11 -8.77 -7.07
C ASP A 210 19.20 -8.16 -8.49
N GLU A 211 19.71 -6.92 -8.67
CA GLU A 211 19.70 -6.18 -9.94
C GLU A 211 20.49 -6.91 -11.05
N LYS A 212 21.65 -7.48 -10.74
CA LYS A 212 22.44 -8.25 -11.69
C LYS A 212 21.70 -9.50 -12.20
N GLU A 213 21.06 -10.24 -11.28
CA GLU A 213 20.26 -11.42 -11.61
C GLU A 213 19.04 -11.05 -12.44
N LEU A 214 18.34 -9.97 -12.07
CA LEU A 214 17.20 -9.43 -12.80
C LEU A 214 17.58 -9.01 -14.23
N ALA A 215 18.71 -8.31 -14.41
CA ALA A 215 19.21 -7.90 -15.70
C ALA A 215 19.57 -9.10 -16.58
N LYS A 216 20.22 -10.15 -16.01
CA LYS A 216 20.50 -11.41 -16.72
C LYS A 216 19.23 -12.11 -17.18
N ALA A 217 18.23 -12.21 -16.29
CA ALA A 217 16.93 -12.81 -16.62
C ALA A 217 16.18 -11.99 -17.67
N GLY A 218 16.22 -10.67 -17.60
CA GLY A 218 15.63 -9.75 -18.57
C GLY A 218 16.25 -9.91 -19.96
N ARG A 219 17.60 -9.91 -20.06
CA ARG A 219 18.30 -10.17 -21.34
C ARG A 219 17.96 -11.52 -21.95
N LYS A 220 17.87 -12.59 -21.12
CA LYS A 220 17.43 -13.90 -21.61
C LYS A 220 16.00 -13.85 -22.13
N GLN A 221 15.10 -13.14 -21.44
CA GLN A 221 13.71 -12.98 -21.86
C GLN A 221 13.62 -12.24 -23.21
N THR A 222 14.33 -11.14 -23.40
CA THR A 222 14.28 -10.35 -24.66
C THR A 222 14.78 -11.12 -25.87
N LYS A 223 15.79 -11.98 -25.69
CA LYS A 223 16.34 -12.82 -26.76
C LYS A 223 15.39 -13.93 -27.24
N THR A 224 14.33 -14.25 -26.49
CA THR A 224 13.39 -15.34 -26.84
C THR A 224 12.22 -14.81 -27.68
N LYS A 225 11.78 -15.61 -28.69
CA LYS A 225 10.63 -15.29 -29.56
C LYS A 225 9.35 -15.08 -28.73
N LYS A 226 8.60 -14.02 -29.02
CA LYS A 226 7.32 -13.75 -28.36
C LYS A 226 6.39 -14.97 -28.50
N ARG A 227 5.66 -15.30 -27.42
CA ARG A 227 4.72 -16.44 -27.33
C ARG A 227 5.35 -17.84 -27.34
N SER A 228 6.67 -18.00 -27.46
CA SER A 228 7.35 -19.30 -27.40
C SER A 228 7.34 -19.94 -26.01
N LYS A 229 7.62 -21.25 -25.96
CA LYS A 229 7.79 -22.02 -24.69
C LYS A 229 8.97 -21.47 -23.88
N GLU A 230 10.07 -21.12 -24.56
CA GLU A 230 11.29 -20.53 -23.98
C GLU A 230 10.99 -19.19 -23.32
N ARG A 231 10.22 -18.30 -24.02
CA ARG A 231 9.78 -17.03 -23.46
C ARG A 231 8.93 -17.22 -22.20
N ARG A 232 8.05 -18.24 -22.19
CA ARG A 232 7.25 -18.57 -21.00
C ARG A 232 8.12 -19.02 -19.83
N LYS A 233 9.19 -19.81 -20.09
CA LYS A 233 10.17 -20.20 -19.07
C LYS A 233 10.94 -18.99 -18.54
N ALA A 234 11.45 -18.13 -19.43
CA ALA A 234 12.15 -16.89 -19.04
C ALA A 234 11.27 -15.95 -18.20
N ASN A 235 10.01 -15.74 -18.62
CA ASN A 235 9.05 -14.96 -17.84
C ASN A 235 8.84 -15.52 -16.42
N LYS A 236 8.83 -16.85 -16.24
CA LYS A 236 8.70 -17.48 -14.93
C LYS A 236 9.89 -17.16 -14.02
N VAL A 237 11.11 -17.15 -14.57
CA VAL A 237 12.31 -16.79 -13.81
C VAL A 237 12.25 -15.31 -13.40
N LEU A 238 11.97 -14.43 -14.35
CA LEU A 238 11.85 -12.99 -14.10
C LEU A 238 10.79 -12.68 -13.02
N SER A 239 9.60 -13.30 -13.14
CA SER A 239 8.52 -13.14 -12.15
C SER A 239 8.91 -13.62 -10.75
N ARG A 240 9.71 -14.69 -10.62
CA ARG A 240 10.19 -15.18 -9.32
C ARG A 240 11.15 -14.22 -8.65
N ILE A 241 12.02 -13.57 -9.43
CA ILE A 241 12.96 -12.57 -8.90
C ILE A 241 12.18 -11.36 -8.39
N HIS A 242 11.25 -10.83 -9.19
CA HIS A 242 10.38 -9.73 -8.76
C HIS A 242 9.52 -10.10 -7.53
N GLU A 243 8.99 -11.32 -7.47
CA GLU A 243 8.24 -11.81 -6.31
C GLU A 243 9.12 -11.85 -5.06
N ARG A 244 10.37 -12.32 -5.16
CA ARG A 244 11.34 -12.37 -4.07
C ARG A 244 11.65 -10.97 -3.53
N ILE A 245 11.96 -10.01 -4.41
CA ILE A 245 12.23 -8.61 -4.04
C ILE A 245 11.01 -8.02 -3.34
N ARG A 246 9.82 -8.17 -3.93
CA ARG A 246 8.57 -7.66 -3.36
C ARG A 246 8.29 -8.24 -1.97
N ASN A 247 8.44 -9.55 -1.79
CA ASN A 247 8.14 -10.21 -0.52
C ASN A 247 9.11 -9.78 0.58
N ARG A 248 10.43 -9.70 0.29
CA ARG A 248 11.44 -9.23 1.24
C ARG A 248 11.18 -7.79 1.66
N ARG A 249 10.85 -6.92 0.70
CA ARG A 249 10.50 -5.53 0.95
C ARG A 249 9.25 -5.39 1.83
N HIS A 250 8.23 -6.16 1.53
CA HIS A 250 6.99 -6.19 2.29
C HIS A 250 7.23 -6.66 3.73
N ASP A 251 7.98 -7.74 3.90
CA ASP A 251 8.34 -8.28 5.21
C ASP A 251 9.11 -7.26 6.06
N PHE A 252 10.17 -6.67 5.50
CA PHE A 252 10.96 -5.63 6.15
C PHE A 252 10.12 -4.44 6.61
N VAL A 253 9.24 -3.92 5.73
CA VAL A 253 8.35 -2.80 6.03
C VAL A 253 7.39 -3.15 7.17
N HIS A 254 6.80 -4.35 7.14
CA HIS A 254 5.87 -4.80 8.18
C HIS A 254 6.56 -5.03 9.54
N GLN A 255 7.79 -5.57 9.56
CA GLN A 255 8.57 -5.77 10.78
C GLN A 255 9.01 -4.42 11.38
N THR A 256 9.53 -3.50 10.53
CA THR A 256 9.96 -2.17 10.97
C THR A 256 8.78 -1.38 11.54
N ALA A 257 7.65 -1.33 10.84
CA ALA A 257 6.45 -0.65 11.33
C ALA A 257 5.92 -1.26 12.65
N ARG A 258 5.93 -2.60 12.79
CA ARG A 258 5.51 -3.26 14.04
C ARG A 258 6.41 -2.90 15.20
N ARG A 259 7.74 -2.90 14.98
CA ARG A 259 8.72 -2.54 16.00
C ARG A 259 8.50 -1.11 16.52
N LEU A 260 8.24 -0.15 15.62
CA LEU A 260 7.98 1.24 16.00
C LEU A 260 6.66 1.39 16.77
N VAL A 261 5.58 0.81 16.27
CA VAL A 261 4.24 0.87 16.91
C VAL A 261 4.23 0.25 18.30
N ASN A 262 5.06 -0.79 18.54
CA ASN A 262 5.17 -1.42 19.85
C ASN A 262 5.97 -0.57 20.85
N ARG A 263 6.81 0.38 20.39
CA ARG A 263 7.72 1.17 21.25
C ARG A 263 7.26 2.59 21.51
N PHE A 264 6.44 3.15 20.61
CA PHE A 264 6.12 4.58 20.65
C PHE A 264 4.61 4.81 20.47
N GLY A 265 4.08 5.74 21.30
CA GLY A 265 2.68 6.17 21.21
C GLY A 265 2.46 7.19 20.11
N VAL A 266 3.41 8.10 19.90
CA VAL A 266 3.39 9.13 18.85
C VAL A 266 4.57 8.94 17.91
N ILE A 267 4.28 8.87 16.61
CA ILE A 267 5.29 8.66 15.57
C ILE A 267 5.19 9.78 14.54
N ALA A 268 6.16 10.69 14.55
CA ALA A 268 6.23 11.79 13.59
C ALA A 268 6.99 11.37 12.33
N VAL A 269 6.44 11.67 11.15
CA VAL A 269 7.03 11.33 9.85
C VAL A 269 6.97 12.51 8.90
N GLU A 270 7.85 12.58 7.91
CA GLU A 270 7.76 13.56 6.84
C GLU A 270 6.63 13.25 5.84
N LYS A 271 5.91 14.28 5.41
CA LYS A 271 4.93 14.20 4.32
C LYS A 271 5.63 14.23 2.95
N LEU A 272 6.41 13.18 2.63
CA LEU A 272 7.14 13.08 1.38
C LEU A 272 6.22 12.95 0.16
N ASN A 273 6.47 13.74 -0.89
CA ASN A 273 5.86 13.56 -2.20
C ASN A 273 6.70 12.60 -3.06
N VAL A 274 6.60 11.31 -2.75
CA VAL A 274 7.39 10.26 -3.43
C VAL A 274 7.14 10.24 -4.94
N LYS A 275 5.94 10.60 -5.41
CA LYS A 275 5.62 10.67 -6.85
C LYS A 275 6.51 11.69 -7.56
N ASN A 276 6.68 12.88 -6.99
CA ASN A 276 7.55 13.91 -7.58
C ASN A 276 9.03 13.51 -7.46
N MET A 277 9.43 12.88 -6.36
CA MET A 277 10.81 12.40 -6.18
C MET A 277 11.21 11.33 -7.21
N LEU A 278 10.29 10.50 -7.67
CA LEU A 278 10.52 9.51 -8.74
C LEU A 278 10.78 10.15 -10.11
N GLY A 279 10.49 11.44 -10.30
CA GLY A 279 10.88 12.21 -11.48
C GLY A 279 12.41 12.41 -11.58
N ASN A 280 13.14 12.31 -10.48
CA ASN A 280 14.59 12.35 -10.48
C ASN A 280 15.17 11.02 -10.99
N TYR A 281 15.55 10.99 -12.24
CA TYR A 281 16.05 9.81 -12.96
C TYR A 281 17.26 9.14 -12.26
N CYS A 282 18.19 9.91 -11.66
CA CYS A 282 19.35 9.37 -10.95
C CYS A 282 18.98 8.61 -9.67
N LEU A 283 17.94 9.05 -8.95
CA LEU A 283 17.53 8.51 -7.66
C LEU A 283 16.28 7.61 -7.73
N ALA A 284 15.54 7.63 -8.83
CA ALA A 284 14.26 6.93 -8.99
C ALA A 284 14.31 5.44 -8.61
N LYS A 285 15.37 4.72 -9.01
CA LYS A 285 15.57 3.30 -8.65
C LYS A 285 15.70 3.11 -7.14
N SER A 286 16.51 3.94 -6.49
CA SER A 286 16.77 3.85 -5.05
C SER A 286 15.54 4.25 -4.22
N ILE A 287 14.83 5.30 -4.64
CA ILE A 287 13.57 5.75 -4.03
C ILE A 287 12.48 4.66 -4.18
N SER A 288 12.37 4.07 -5.37
CA SER A 288 11.44 2.95 -5.60
C SER A 288 11.80 1.72 -4.76
N ASP A 289 13.10 1.44 -4.55
CA ASP A 289 13.56 0.32 -3.72
C ASP A 289 13.26 0.55 -2.25
N ALA A 290 13.46 1.75 -1.73
CA ALA A 290 13.17 2.11 -0.35
C ALA A 290 11.67 1.97 0.00
N SER A 291 10.75 2.23 -0.97
CA SER A 291 9.30 2.01 -0.78
C SER A 291 8.66 2.78 0.37
N TRP A 292 9.07 4.03 0.59
CA TRP A 292 8.59 4.88 1.69
C TRP A 292 7.06 5.07 1.69
N SER A 293 6.41 5.15 0.52
CA SER A 293 4.94 5.23 0.45
C SER A 293 4.28 3.98 1.05
N MET A 294 4.83 2.78 0.77
CA MET A 294 4.32 1.54 1.35
C MET A 294 4.56 1.50 2.87
N PHE A 295 5.76 1.92 3.31
CA PHE A 295 6.09 1.99 4.73
C PHE A 295 5.11 2.91 5.48
N ARG A 296 4.87 4.13 4.97
CA ARG A 296 3.93 5.05 5.59
C ARG A 296 2.51 4.47 5.68
N CYS A 297 1.98 3.87 4.60
CA CYS A 297 0.66 3.24 4.63
C CYS A 297 0.59 2.11 5.66
N VAL A 298 1.61 1.23 5.72
CA VAL A 298 1.65 0.12 6.68
C VAL A 298 1.80 0.63 8.11
N LEU A 299 2.64 1.65 8.33
CA LEU A 299 2.84 2.27 9.64
C LEU A 299 1.55 2.88 10.17
N THR A 300 0.89 3.73 9.36
CA THR A 300 -0.38 4.37 9.72
C THR A 300 -1.45 3.32 10.05
N SER A 301 -1.67 2.33 9.19
CA SER A 301 -2.66 1.28 9.45
C SER A 301 -2.38 0.46 10.71
N LYS A 302 -1.09 0.18 11.01
CA LYS A 302 -0.72 -0.55 12.24
C LYS A 302 -0.83 0.33 13.49
N ALA A 303 -0.53 1.61 13.37
CA ALA A 303 -0.65 2.58 14.44
C ALA A 303 -2.11 2.78 14.83
N GLU A 304 -2.98 3.02 13.87
CA GLU A 304 -4.44 3.10 14.07
C GLU A 304 -4.99 1.87 14.77
N SER A 305 -4.60 0.66 14.31
CA SER A 305 -5.03 -0.61 14.93
C SER A 305 -4.51 -0.81 16.36
N ALA A 306 -3.50 -0.07 16.79
CA ALA A 306 -2.83 -0.22 18.08
C ALA A 306 -3.08 0.96 19.01
N ASP A 307 -3.95 1.90 18.65
CA ASP A 307 -4.18 3.17 19.33
C ASP A 307 -2.87 3.98 19.48
N ARG A 308 -2.20 4.18 18.34
CA ARG A 308 -0.99 5.01 18.21
C ARG A 308 -1.22 6.11 17.20
N GLU A 309 -0.61 7.26 17.42
CA GLU A 309 -0.73 8.40 16.54
C GLU A 309 0.44 8.48 15.54
N VAL A 310 0.12 8.71 14.26
CA VAL A 310 1.12 9.01 13.22
C VAL A 310 0.89 10.40 12.68
N ILE A 311 1.81 11.31 12.96
CA ILE A 311 1.73 12.72 12.56
C ILE A 311 2.64 12.97 11.37
N ALA A 312 2.07 13.39 10.24
CA ALA A 312 2.82 13.74 9.04
C ALA A 312 3.10 15.25 8.98
N VAL A 313 4.37 15.66 9.07
CA VAL A 313 4.81 17.06 9.06
C VAL A 313 5.32 17.50 7.70
N ASN A 314 5.35 18.81 7.46
CA ASN A 314 5.95 19.38 6.25
C ASN A 314 7.48 19.17 6.28
N PRO A 315 8.09 18.59 5.22
CA PRO A 315 9.53 18.32 5.16
C PRO A 315 10.40 19.56 4.96
N ALA A 316 9.81 20.75 4.76
CA ALA A 316 10.57 21.95 4.48
C ALA A 316 11.52 22.29 5.65
N TYR A 317 12.81 22.41 5.32
CA TYR A 317 13.90 22.83 6.20
C TYR A 317 14.24 21.88 7.38
N THR A 318 13.60 20.74 7.54
CA THR A 318 13.87 19.79 8.63
C THR A 318 15.35 19.41 8.73
N SER A 319 16.03 19.23 7.61
CA SER A 319 17.47 18.91 7.54
C SER A 319 18.39 20.16 7.60
N GLN A 320 17.87 21.37 7.46
CA GLN A 320 18.65 22.60 7.47
C GLN A 320 18.71 23.23 8.86
N ASP A 321 17.58 23.29 9.53
CA ASP A 321 17.43 23.93 10.84
C ASP A 321 18.19 23.15 11.93
N CYS A 322 18.74 23.89 12.90
CA CYS A 322 19.32 23.25 14.08
C CYS A 322 18.22 22.77 15.02
N SER A 323 18.27 21.51 15.40
CA SER A 323 17.29 20.92 16.33
C SER A 323 17.43 21.46 17.76
N GLY A 324 18.59 21.98 18.14
CA GLY A 324 18.83 22.55 19.47
C GLY A 324 18.25 23.97 19.61
N CYS A 325 18.62 24.88 18.70
CA CYS A 325 18.29 26.32 18.86
C CYS A 325 17.41 26.89 17.75
N GLY A 326 17.03 26.11 16.74
CA GLY A 326 16.22 26.55 15.60
C GLY A 326 16.96 27.45 14.59
N TYR A 327 18.26 27.63 14.74
CA TYR A 327 19.06 28.43 13.80
C TYR A 327 19.02 27.84 12.42
N ARG A 328 18.76 28.70 11.42
CA ARG A 328 18.75 28.34 9.98
C ARG A 328 19.83 29.10 9.25
N PRO A 329 20.72 28.40 8.50
CA PRO A 329 21.65 29.10 7.59
C PRO A 329 20.86 29.73 6.44
N ASP A 330 20.98 31.09 6.31
CA ASP A 330 20.27 31.87 5.29
C ASP A 330 21.02 31.99 3.95
N GLY A 331 22.28 31.55 3.93
CA GLY A 331 23.16 31.65 2.76
C GLY A 331 23.84 33.01 2.61
N LEU A 332 23.65 33.95 3.56
CA LEU A 332 24.30 35.25 3.61
C LEU A 332 25.55 35.23 4.49
N GLU A 333 26.52 36.09 4.23
CA GLU A 333 27.74 36.30 5.07
C GLU A 333 28.48 34.99 5.45
N GLY A 334 28.78 34.13 4.50
CA GLY A 334 29.55 32.90 4.74
C GLY A 334 28.75 31.76 5.43
N ARG A 335 27.47 31.95 5.69
CA ARG A 335 26.54 30.97 6.27
C ARG A 335 26.01 30.07 5.17
N THR A 336 26.80 29.09 4.74
CA THR A 336 26.44 28.21 3.63
C THR A 336 25.32 27.25 4.01
N LYS A 337 24.30 27.15 3.12
CA LYS A 337 23.30 26.06 3.22
C LYS A 337 24.00 24.72 3.15
N LYS A 338 23.58 23.78 4.01
CA LYS A 338 24.09 22.41 4.01
C LYS A 338 23.86 21.75 2.65
N LYS A 339 24.90 21.18 2.08
CA LYS A 339 24.84 20.38 0.86
C LYS A 339 24.32 18.97 1.17
N LEU A 340 23.87 18.26 0.15
CA LEU A 340 23.45 16.84 0.31
C LEU A 340 24.60 15.92 0.69
N SER A 341 25.85 16.31 0.41
CA SER A 341 27.07 15.60 0.81
C SER A 341 27.37 15.68 2.30
N ASP A 342 26.90 16.76 2.97
CA ASP A 342 27.22 17.01 4.37
C ASP A 342 26.42 16.03 5.23
N ARG A 343 27.12 15.17 5.96
CA ARG A 343 26.50 14.14 6.81
C ARG A 343 26.42 14.54 8.26
N TRP A 344 27.18 15.54 8.63
CA TRP A 344 27.27 16.01 10.00
C TRP A 344 26.62 17.40 10.13
N HIS A 345 25.85 17.61 11.19
CA HIS A 345 25.29 18.89 11.53
C HIS A 345 26.15 19.53 12.63
N PHE A 346 26.72 20.68 12.33
CA PHE A 346 27.31 21.56 13.32
C PHE A 346 26.57 22.89 13.30
N CYS A 347 26.16 23.38 14.49
CA CYS A 347 25.49 24.66 14.63
C CYS A 347 26.44 25.73 15.13
N PRO A 348 26.70 26.79 14.37
CA PRO A 348 27.61 27.86 14.81
C PRO A 348 27.03 28.71 15.96
N LYS A 349 25.70 28.69 16.18
CA LYS A 349 25.04 29.49 17.22
C LYS A 349 25.02 28.82 18.57
N CYS A 350 24.81 27.51 18.67
CA CYS A 350 24.69 26.79 19.93
C CYS A 350 25.67 25.62 20.06
N SER A 351 26.62 25.48 19.12
CA SER A 351 27.64 24.44 19.09
C SER A 351 27.10 23.00 19.08
N ALA A 352 25.82 22.80 18.80
CA ALA A 352 25.24 21.46 18.66
C ALA A 352 25.93 20.69 17.51
N SER A 353 26.39 19.49 17.80
CA SER A 353 27.16 18.65 16.88
C SER A 353 26.56 17.24 16.87
N LEU A 354 25.93 16.82 15.79
CA LEU A 354 25.26 15.52 15.67
C LEU A 354 25.10 15.10 14.19
N ASP A 355 24.73 13.85 13.97
CA ASP A 355 24.39 13.37 12.63
C ASP A 355 23.25 14.19 12.02
N ARG A 356 23.35 14.48 10.73
CA ARG A 356 22.40 15.34 10.02
C ARG A 356 20.99 14.74 9.96
N ASP A 357 20.89 13.43 9.72
CA ASP A 357 19.61 12.73 9.56
C ASP A 357 18.95 12.59 10.97
N THR A 358 19.74 12.44 12.03
CA THR A 358 19.26 12.53 13.43
C THR A 358 18.77 13.96 13.74
N ASN A 359 19.48 15.00 13.34
CA ASN A 359 19.02 16.38 13.50
C ASN A 359 17.66 16.61 12.81
N ALA A 360 17.52 16.10 11.61
CA ALA A 360 16.24 16.16 10.86
C ALA A 360 15.12 15.43 11.61
N ALA A 361 15.38 14.21 12.10
CA ALA A 361 14.40 13.43 12.87
C ALA A 361 13.94 14.13 14.15
N VAL A 362 14.84 14.84 14.86
CA VAL A 362 14.48 15.65 16.03
C VAL A 362 13.60 16.83 15.63
N ASN A 363 13.92 17.52 14.52
CA ASN A 363 13.08 18.61 14.00
C ASN A 363 11.69 18.12 13.58
N ILE A 364 11.59 16.95 12.95
CA ILE A 364 10.33 16.31 12.58
C ILE A 364 9.47 16.06 13.83
N LEU A 365 10.07 15.51 14.89
CA LEU A 365 9.38 15.28 16.17
C LEU A 365 8.88 16.59 16.77
N ARG A 366 9.73 17.62 16.83
CA ARG A 366 9.40 18.93 17.38
C ARG A 366 8.24 19.59 16.63
N LEU A 367 8.23 19.52 15.30
CA LEU A 367 7.14 20.04 14.49
C LEU A 367 5.83 19.31 14.74
N ALA A 368 5.86 18.01 14.90
CA ALA A 368 4.68 17.20 15.20
C ALA A 368 4.09 17.55 16.57
N LEU A 369 4.91 17.63 17.61
CA LEU A 369 4.45 17.98 18.97
C LEU A 369 3.90 19.40 19.04
N ASN A 370 4.51 20.36 18.36
CA ASN A 370 4.00 21.73 18.27
C ASN A 370 2.65 21.80 17.51
N HIS A 371 2.41 20.89 16.58
CA HIS A 371 1.15 20.80 15.85
C HIS A 371 0.04 20.24 16.74
N SER A 372 0.32 19.22 17.54
CA SER A 372 -0.63 18.64 18.50
C SER A 372 -1.05 19.66 19.56
N LEU A 373 -0.13 20.48 20.08
CA LEU A 373 -0.43 21.52 21.05
C LEU A 373 -1.32 22.64 20.50
N ARG A 374 -1.27 22.93 19.18
CA ARG A 374 -2.14 23.90 18.53
C ARG A 374 -3.52 23.37 18.16
N GLY A 375 -3.65 22.06 17.99
CA GLY A 375 -4.93 21.40 17.68
C GLY A 375 -5.83 21.14 18.89
N THR A 376 -5.31 21.31 20.11
CA THR A 376 -6.05 21.12 21.36
C THR A 376 -6.55 22.43 22.02
N SER A 377 -6.32 23.57 21.39
CA SER A 377 -6.86 24.83 21.88
C SER A 377 -7.94 25.35 20.93
N LEU A 378 -9.17 24.98 21.20
CA LEU A 378 -10.38 25.80 21.02
C LEU A 378 -11.60 24.95 21.40
N ASP A 379 -11.85 24.80 22.71
CA ASP A 379 -13.11 25.08 23.37
C ASP A 379 -12.99 24.71 24.86
N GLY A 380 -12.87 25.77 25.67
CA GLY A 380 -13.23 25.72 27.08
C GLY A 380 -12.21 25.13 28.05
N ILE A 381 -11.16 25.90 28.42
CA ILE A 381 -10.66 26.02 29.79
C ILE A 381 -9.96 27.35 29.94
N THR A 382 -10.48 28.18 30.82
CA THR A 382 -9.91 29.44 31.27
C THR A 382 -8.56 29.24 31.94
N SER A 383 -7.62 30.11 31.59
CA SER A 383 -6.38 30.50 32.25
C SER A 383 -6.01 29.84 33.58
N SER A 384 -4.96 29.02 33.54
CA SER A 384 -3.97 28.98 34.59
C SER A 384 -2.58 28.99 33.96
N GLN A 385 -1.79 30.00 34.40
CA GLN A 385 -0.42 30.21 33.96
C GLN A 385 0.45 28.98 34.19
N GLY A 386 0.77 28.26 33.12
CA GLY A 386 1.76 27.18 33.12
C GLY A 386 3.03 27.66 32.44
N LYS A 387 4.14 27.67 33.19
CA LYS A 387 5.49 27.93 32.70
C LYS A 387 5.85 26.98 31.54
N PRO A 388 6.73 27.41 30.60
CA PRO A 388 7.18 26.52 29.52
C PRO A 388 7.82 25.27 30.09
N VAL A 389 7.37 24.11 29.64
CA VAL A 389 8.01 22.82 29.98
C VAL A 389 9.35 22.81 29.25
N GLU A 390 10.43 22.93 30.02
CA GLU A 390 11.78 22.70 29.55
C GLU A 390 11.89 21.27 29.00
N ALA A 391 12.40 21.14 27.79
CA ALA A 391 12.74 19.86 27.21
C ALA A 391 13.78 19.19 28.14
N PRO A 392 13.66 17.87 28.42
CA PRO A 392 14.64 17.20 29.28
C PRO A 392 16.03 17.36 28.69
N ALA A 393 16.93 17.96 29.46
CA ALA A 393 18.35 18.07 29.15
C ALA A 393 18.93 16.65 29.09
N PHE A 394 19.23 16.18 27.89
CA PHE A 394 20.04 14.98 27.69
C PHE A 394 21.47 15.33 28.13
N ARG A 395 21.82 14.87 29.33
CA ARG A 395 23.23 14.73 29.73
C ARG A 395 23.84 13.56 28.95
N ILE A 396 24.99 13.84 28.36
CA ILE A 396 25.88 12.92 27.65
C ILE A 396 26.30 11.78 28.55
#